data_572d3bbb7ba9c502e4874d4a4248f718
#
_entry.id   572d3bbb7ba9c502e4874d4a4248f718
#
_cell.length_a   1.000
_cell.length_b   1.000
_cell.length_c   1.000
_cell.angle_alpha   90.00
_cell.angle_beta   90.00
_cell.angle_gamma   90.00
#
_symmetry.space_group_name_H-M   'P 1'
#
loop_
_entity.id
_entity.type
_entity.pdbx_description
1 polymer ?
#
loop_
_entity_poly.entity_id
_entity_poly.type
_entity_poly.pdbx_seq_one_letter_code
_entity_poly.pdbx_strand_id
1 'polypeptide(L)'
;RFHPEISVGDMLRQWPIFLVLLVVSIVVRSFLPTGALRRRRATSKTGSALFGNRTVEPEGTYRGGDASALLGALTLDLRNVELHPDGAIVEVFAFWGGLEIQVPHGMPVDNRVIPFMGGAEDNSEPPREVPPDEPRLEVRGFVWMAGLDIKN
;
A
#
# COMPACT_ATOMS: atom_id res chain seq x y z
N ARG A 1 -37.64 25.13 27.72
CA ARG A 1 -36.44 25.53 26.97
C ARG A 1 -35.24 24.84 27.59
N PHE A 2 -34.83 23.70 27.05
CA PHE A 2 -33.59 23.03 27.41
C PHE A 2 -32.50 23.66 26.56
N HIS A 3 -31.62 24.45 27.17
CA HIS A 3 -30.32 24.75 26.62
C HIS A 3 -29.35 23.72 27.22
N PRO A 4 -28.82 22.77 26.44
CA PRO A 4 -27.66 22.01 26.89
C PRO A 4 -26.47 22.95 26.84
N GLU A 5 -26.04 23.43 27.98
CA GLU A 5 -24.73 24.05 28.14
C GLU A 5 -23.68 22.97 27.92
N ILE A 6 -23.14 22.92 26.71
CA ILE A 6 -22.00 22.04 26.40
C ILE A 6 -20.81 22.60 27.16
N SER A 7 -20.52 21.99 28.29
CA SER A 7 -19.36 22.39 29.12
C SER A 7 -18.06 22.07 28.36
N VAL A 8 -17.13 23.00 28.38
CA VAL A 8 -15.78 22.81 27.82
C VAL A 8 -15.11 21.54 28.38
N GLY A 9 -15.47 21.15 29.62
CA GLY A 9 -15.02 19.91 30.26
C GLY A 9 -15.54 18.64 29.56
N ASP A 10 -16.74 18.65 29.02
CA ASP A 10 -17.28 17.52 28.27
C ASP A 10 -16.63 17.38 26.90
N MET A 11 -16.24 18.48 26.25
CA MET A 11 -15.44 18.45 25.04
C MET A 11 -14.05 17.87 25.28
N LEU A 12 -13.40 18.22 26.41
CA LEU A 12 -12.10 17.67 26.79
C LEU A 12 -12.17 16.18 27.17
N ARG A 13 -13.31 15.67 27.60
CA ARG A 13 -13.51 14.25 27.90
C ARG A 13 -13.78 13.42 26.65
N GLN A 14 -14.28 14.03 25.58
CA GLN A 14 -14.65 13.36 24.34
C GLN A 14 -13.55 13.42 23.26
N TRP A 15 -12.42 14.10 23.52
CA TRP A 15 -11.32 14.19 22.54
C TRP A 15 -10.81 12.84 22.02
N PRO A 16 -10.77 11.73 22.81
CA PRO A 16 -10.35 10.45 22.26
C PRO A 16 -11.30 9.94 21.19
N ILE A 17 -12.60 10.24 21.29
CA ILE A 17 -13.60 9.86 20.30
C ILE A 17 -13.34 10.60 18.99
N PHE A 18 -13.00 11.89 19.06
CA PHE A 18 -12.64 12.68 17.86
C PHE A 18 -11.36 12.19 17.22
N LEU A 19 -10.36 11.76 18.02
CA LEU A 19 -9.15 11.13 17.48
C LEU A 19 -9.45 9.81 16.78
N VAL A 20 -10.26 8.96 17.40
CA VAL A 20 -10.68 7.69 16.78
C VAL A 20 -11.43 7.95 15.48
N LEU A 21 -12.38 8.89 15.48
CA LEU A 21 -13.12 9.27 14.27
C LEU A 21 -12.19 9.87 13.20
N LEU A 22 -11.20 10.66 13.59
CA LEU A 22 -10.20 11.21 12.68
C LEU A 22 -9.37 10.08 12.05
N VAL A 23 -8.86 9.16 12.86
CA VAL A 23 -8.08 8.02 12.38
C VAL A 23 -8.92 7.14 11.46
N VAL A 24 -10.16 6.82 11.88
CA VAL A 24 -11.11 6.07 11.03
C VAL A 24 -11.38 6.81 9.72
N SER A 25 -11.55 8.13 9.77
CA SER A 25 -11.77 8.94 8.56
C SER A 25 -10.56 8.92 7.62
N ILE A 26 -9.34 8.98 8.16
CA ILE A 26 -8.10 8.89 7.38
C ILE A 26 -7.98 7.50 6.76
N VAL A 27 -8.22 6.45 7.55
CA VAL A 27 -8.20 5.06 7.09
C VAL A 27 -9.24 4.84 6.00
N VAL A 28 -10.48 5.25 6.24
CA VAL A 28 -11.57 5.14 5.25
C VAL A 28 -11.24 5.92 3.97
N ARG A 29 -10.65 7.11 4.09
CA ARG A 29 -10.19 7.88 2.92
C ARG A 29 -9.05 7.20 2.16
N SER A 30 -8.19 6.46 2.85
CA SER A 30 -7.11 5.69 2.21
C SER A 30 -7.65 4.49 1.44
N PHE A 31 -8.80 3.94 1.86
CA PHE A 31 -9.49 2.83 1.19
C PHE A 31 -10.53 3.27 0.16
N LEU A 32 -11.05 4.49 0.29
CA LEU A 32 -11.93 5.05 -0.74
C LEU A 32 -11.06 5.63 -1.87
N PRO A 33 -11.27 5.23 -3.12
CA PRO A 33 -10.57 5.81 -4.27
C PRO A 33 -11.03 7.26 -4.46
N THR A 34 -10.49 8.16 -3.65
CA THR A 34 -10.70 9.59 -3.82
C THR A 34 -9.83 10.10 -4.94
N GLY A 35 -10.30 10.03 -6.15
CA GLY A 35 -9.60 10.81 -7.13
C GLY A 35 -9.91 10.50 -8.58
N ALA A 36 -10.83 11.26 -9.13
CA ALA A 36 -10.98 11.41 -10.57
C ALA A 36 -9.68 11.86 -11.29
N LEU A 37 -8.70 12.36 -10.57
CA LEU A 37 -7.41 12.82 -11.09
C LEU A 37 -6.32 11.73 -11.14
N ARG A 38 -6.46 10.69 -10.32
CA ARG A 38 -5.54 9.53 -10.31
C ARG A 38 -5.86 8.48 -11.37
N ARG A 39 -7.05 8.56 -11.97
CA ARG A 39 -7.59 7.58 -12.92
C ARG A 39 -6.79 7.43 -14.23
N ARG A 40 -5.83 8.29 -14.51
CA ARG A 40 -5.07 8.24 -15.77
C ARG A 40 -3.83 7.34 -15.75
N ARG A 41 -3.37 6.85 -14.57
CA ARG A 41 -2.18 5.98 -14.48
C ARG A 41 -2.43 4.58 -13.91
N ALA A 42 -3.54 4.34 -13.26
CA ALA A 42 -3.84 3.04 -12.66
C ALA A 42 -4.84 2.27 -13.54
N THR A 43 -4.31 1.52 -14.48
CA THR A 43 -5.11 0.53 -15.25
C THR A 43 -4.97 -0.87 -14.66
N SER A 44 -4.39 -0.98 -13.48
CA SER A 44 -4.16 -2.26 -12.81
C SER A 44 -5.02 -2.44 -11.58
N LYS A 45 -5.38 -3.68 -11.32
CA LYS A 45 -6.25 -4.07 -10.19
C LYS A 45 -5.65 -3.62 -8.86
N THR A 46 -6.43 -2.85 -8.12
CA THR A 46 -6.13 -2.50 -6.72
C THR A 46 -6.35 -3.71 -5.84
N GLY A 47 -5.36 -4.08 -5.05
CA GLY A 47 -5.46 -5.14 -4.06
C GLY A 47 -5.60 -4.56 -2.66
N SER A 48 -6.62 -4.98 -1.92
CA SER A 48 -6.78 -4.60 -0.51
C SER A 48 -7.21 -5.78 0.34
N ALA A 49 -6.58 -5.93 1.51
CA ALA A 49 -6.97 -6.86 2.55
C ALA A 49 -7.28 -6.07 3.82
N LEU A 50 -8.56 -6.01 4.21
CA LEU A 50 -8.97 -5.37 5.46
C LEU A 50 -8.72 -6.29 6.64
N PHE A 51 -9.11 -7.56 6.50
CA PHE A 51 -8.93 -8.61 7.50
C PHE A 51 -8.61 -9.92 6.80
N GLY A 52 -7.66 -10.69 7.37
CA GLY A 52 -7.26 -11.99 6.85
C GLY A 52 -6.22 -11.90 5.72
N ASN A 53 -6.03 -13.01 5.03
CA ASN A 53 -5.02 -13.14 3.98
C ASN A 53 -5.68 -13.05 2.60
N ARG A 54 -5.05 -12.32 1.69
CA ARG A 54 -5.49 -12.21 0.31
C ARG A 54 -4.31 -12.25 -0.64
N THR A 55 -4.47 -13.00 -1.74
CA THR A 55 -3.53 -12.99 -2.86
C THR A 55 -4.17 -12.26 -4.05
N VAL A 56 -3.39 -11.43 -4.70
CA VAL A 56 -3.78 -10.71 -5.92
C VAL A 56 -2.78 -11.05 -7.01
N GLU A 57 -3.28 -11.60 -8.09
CA GLU A 57 -2.50 -12.02 -9.27
C GLU A 57 -2.99 -11.21 -10.47
N PRO A 58 -2.33 -10.09 -10.80
CA PRO A 58 -2.62 -9.37 -12.05
C PRO A 58 -2.11 -10.16 -13.25
N GLU A 59 -2.73 -9.98 -14.40
CA GLU A 59 -2.33 -10.60 -15.64
C GLU A 59 -2.04 -9.55 -16.72
N GLY A 60 -1.11 -9.87 -17.61
CA GLY A 60 -0.74 -9.03 -18.75
C GLY A 60 0.21 -7.90 -18.38
N THR A 61 0.10 -6.77 -19.07
CA THR A 61 0.99 -5.61 -18.84
C THR A 61 0.63 -4.88 -17.56
N TYR A 62 1.56 -4.83 -16.61
CA TYR A 62 1.39 -4.20 -15.31
C TYR A 62 1.92 -2.77 -15.33
N ARG A 63 1.06 -1.81 -14.95
CA ARG A 63 1.38 -0.38 -14.88
C ARG A 63 1.50 0.15 -13.46
N GLY A 64 1.25 -0.71 -12.48
CA GLY A 64 1.21 -0.34 -11.08
C GLY A 64 -0.19 -0.42 -10.48
N GLY A 65 -0.31 -0.06 -9.22
CA GLY A 65 -1.57 -0.12 -8.49
C GLY A 65 -1.36 0.18 -7.01
N ASP A 66 -2.44 0.00 -6.24
CA ASP A 66 -2.41 0.17 -4.80
C ASP A 66 -2.50 -1.20 -4.12
N ALA A 67 -1.63 -1.45 -3.15
CA ALA A 67 -1.64 -2.65 -2.33
C ALA A 67 -1.75 -2.25 -0.85
N SER A 68 -2.85 -2.62 -0.20
CA SER A 68 -3.07 -2.21 1.18
C SER A 68 -3.52 -3.36 2.07
N ALA A 69 -2.90 -3.47 3.25
CA ALA A 69 -3.25 -4.43 4.28
C ALA A 69 -3.48 -3.68 5.62
N LEU A 70 -4.66 -3.85 6.21
CA LEU A 70 -4.96 -3.20 7.49
C LEU A 70 -4.68 -4.14 8.66
N LEU A 71 -5.36 -5.29 8.72
CA LEU A 71 -5.19 -6.33 9.73
C LEU A 71 -5.14 -7.69 9.02
N GLY A 72 -3.93 -8.14 8.67
CA GLY A 72 -3.76 -9.39 7.93
C GLY A 72 -2.58 -9.32 6.97
N ALA A 73 -2.57 -10.19 5.97
CA ALA A 73 -1.53 -10.24 4.96
C ALA A 73 -2.09 -10.07 3.55
N LEU A 74 -1.36 -9.35 2.71
CA LEU A 74 -1.64 -9.24 1.29
C LEU A 74 -0.42 -9.74 0.51
N THR A 75 -0.64 -10.70 -0.37
CA THR A 75 0.36 -11.15 -1.33
C THR A 75 0.01 -10.60 -2.71
N LEU A 76 0.93 -9.86 -3.31
CA LEU A 76 0.85 -9.38 -4.68
C LEU A 76 1.80 -10.20 -5.55
N ASP A 77 1.25 -11.09 -6.36
CA ASP A 77 2.04 -11.96 -7.24
C ASP A 77 2.17 -11.32 -8.64
N LEU A 78 3.38 -10.84 -8.94
CA LEU A 78 3.73 -10.22 -10.21
C LEU A 78 4.60 -11.12 -11.10
N ARG A 79 4.77 -12.40 -10.75
CA ARG A 79 5.68 -13.31 -11.48
C ARG A 79 5.25 -13.56 -12.93
N ASN A 80 3.96 -13.40 -13.22
CA ASN A 80 3.37 -13.66 -14.52
C ASN A 80 2.99 -12.37 -15.27
N VAL A 81 3.56 -11.22 -14.88
CA VAL A 81 3.26 -9.96 -15.56
C VAL A 81 4.46 -9.41 -16.30
N GLU A 82 4.22 -8.64 -17.33
CA GLU A 82 5.20 -7.81 -18.00
C GLU A 82 5.05 -6.37 -17.53
N LEU A 83 6.17 -5.71 -17.19
CA LEU A 83 6.13 -4.29 -16.85
C LEU A 83 5.80 -3.46 -18.08
N HIS A 84 5.02 -2.40 -17.87
CA HIS A 84 4.81 -1.41 -18.91
C HIS A 84 6.16 -0.75 -19.29
N PRO A 85 6.39 -0.37 -20.56
CA PRO A 85 7.64 0.27 -21.01
C PRO A 85 8.06 1.50 -20.20
N ASP A 86 7.10 2.23 -19.63
CA ASP A 86 7.38 3.37 -18.74
C ASP A 86 7.64 2.97 -17.28
N GLY A 87 7.72 1.66 -16.98
CA GLY A 87 7.78 1.12 -15.64
C GLY A 87 6.42 1.01 -14.95
N ALA A 88 6.43 0.57 -13.70
CA ALA A 88 5.24 0.45 -12.87
C ALA A 88 5.49 0.99 -11.47
N ILE A 89 4.45 1.57 -10.84
CA ILE A 89 4.52 2.11 -9.49
C ILE A 89 3.48 1.38 -8.64
N VAL A 90 3.93 0.74 -7.57
CA VAL A 90 3.05 0.13 -6.56
C VAL A 90 3.07 1.01 -5.31
N GLU A 91 1.91 1.52 -4.94
CA GLU A 91 1.74 2.23 -3.67
C GLU A 91 1.29 1.24 -2.61
N VAL A 92 2.10 1.08 -1.57
CA VAL A 92 1.86 0.13 -0.48
C VAL A 92 1.45 0.85 0.80
N PHE A 93 0.48 0.27 1.49
CA PHE A 93 0.11 0.68 2.83
C PHE A 93 -0.17 -0.55 3.68
N ALA A 94 0.57 -0.73 4.76
CA ALA A 94 0.30 -1.80 5.73
C ALA A 94 0.30 -1.22 7.14
N PHE A 95 -0.74 -1.57 7.92
CA PHE A 95 -0.88 -1.09 9.30
C PHE A 95 -0.47 -2.16 10.30
N TRP A 96 -1.10 -3.34 10.28
CA TRP A 96 -0.78 -4.44 11.18
C TRP A 96 -0.85 -5.77 10.44
N GLY A 97 0.31 -6.38 10.18
CA GLY A 97 0.35 -7.64 9.43
C GLY A 97 1.53 -7.74 8.50
N GLY A 98 1.30 -8.10 7.23
CA GLY A 98 2.35 -8.26 6.25
C GLY A 98 1.92 -7.91 4.83
N LEU A 99 2.89 -7.48 4.05
CA LEU A 99 2.77 -7.28 2.63
C LEU A 99 3.89 -8.07 1.95
N GLU A 100 3.53 -8.95 1.03
CA GLU A 100 4.47 -9.72 0.25
C GLU A 100 4.29 -9.37 -1.23
N ILE A 101 5.37 -9.03 -1.90
CA ILE A 101 5.37 -8.79 -3.34
C ILE A 101 6.29 -9.82 -3.99
N GLN A 102 5.72 -10.67 -4.81
CA GLN A 102 6.47 -11.68 -5.56
C GLN A 102 6.76 -11.13 -6.96
N VAL A 103 8.03 -11.07 -7.32
CA VAL A 103 8.49 -10.56 -8.62
C VAL A 103 9.22 -11.65 -9.40
N PRO A 104 9.22 -11.62 -10.75
CA PRO A 104 10.03 -12.55 -11.52
C PRO A 104 11.52 -12.29 -11.31
N HIS A 105 12.34 -13.33 -11.51
CA HIS A 105 13.80 -13.19 -11.45
C HIS A 105 14.31 -12.15 -12.44
N GLY A 106 15.22 -11.30 -11.96
CA GLY A 106 15.84 -10.28 -12.80
C GLY A 106 14.98 -9.05 -13.07
N MET A 107 13.83 -8.89 -12.39
CA MET A 107 13.05 -7.65 -12.48
C MET A 107 13.72 -6.55 -11.66
N PRO A 108 14.03 -5.37 -12.24
CA PRO A 108 14.57 -4.27 -11.47
C PRO A 108 13.52 -3.70 -10.52
N VAL A 109 13.80 -3.73 -9.22
CA VAL A 109 12.93 -3.20 -8.16
C VAL A 109 13.61 -2.01 -7.49
N ASP A 110 12.86 -0.94 -7.28
CA ASP A 110 13.28 0.23 -6.50
C ASP A 110 12.37 0.34 -5.27
N ASN A 111 12.86 -0.11 -4.12
CA ASN A 111 12.11 -0.11 -2.87
C ASN A 111 12.28 1.23 -2.15
N ARG A 112 11.22 2.04 -2.12
CA ARG A 112 11.14 3.34 -1.44
C ARG A 112 10.07 3.36 -0.35
N VAL A 113 9.84 2.24 0.28
CA VAL A 113 8.87 2.13 1.38
C VAL A 113 9.49 2.63 2.66
N ILE A 114 8.74 3.41 3.42
CA ILE A 114 9.14 3.93 4.72
C ILE A 114 8.53 3.02 5.79
N PRO A 115 9.33 2.19 6.48
CA PRO A 115 8.86 1.39 7.60
C PRO A 115 8.85 2.22 8.89
N PHE A 116 7.76 2.07 9.67
CA PHE A 116 7.66 2.61 11.02
C PHE A 116 7.28 1.48 11.98
N MET A 117 8.15 1.13 12.91
CA MET A 117 8.01 -0.02 13.82
C MET A 117 7.79 -1.37 13.09
N GLY A 118 8.41 -1.52 11.91
CA GLY A 118 8.34 -2.71 11.07
C GLY A 118 9.57 -2.83 10.20
N GLY A 119 9.52 -3.67 9.17
CA GLY A 119 10.58 -3.85 8.19
C GLY A 119 10.08 -3.72 6.76
N ALA A 120 10.96 -3.29 5.87
CA ALA A 120 10.73 -3.33 4.44
C ALA A 120 11.99 -3.91 3.79
N GLU A 121 11.94 -5.21 3.52
CA GLU A 121 13.08 -5.97 3.00
C GLU A 121 12.88 -6.24 1.52
N ASP A 122 13.96 -6.12 0.77
CA ASP A 122 14.03 -6.50 -0.63
C ASP A 122 14.99 -7.70 -0.75
N ASN A 123 14.39 -8.88 -0.86
CA ASN A 123 15.07 -10.15 -1.03
C ASN A 123 14.99 -10.65 -2.47
N SER A 124 14.61 -9.77 -3.41
CA SER A 124 14.58 -10.11 -4.84
C SER A 124 16.00 -10.19 -5.40
N GLU A 125 16.20 -11.04 -6.39
CA GLU A 125 17.47 -11.10 -7.10
C GLU A 125 17.53 -9.95 -8.12
N PRO A 126 18.39 -8.93 -7.92
CA PRO A 126 18.55 -7.87 -8.89
C PRO A 126 19.19 -8.41 -10.18
N PRO A 127 18.87 -7.84 -11.33
CA PRO A 127 19.58 -8.16 -12.57
C PRO A 127 21.06 -7.76 -12.45
N ARG A 128 21.94 -8.53 -13.09
CA ARG A 128 23.39 -8.29 -13.05
C ARG A 128 23.80 -6.92 -13.59
N GLU A 129 23.08 -6.46 -14.59
CA GLU A 129 23.23 -5.13 -15.20
C GLU A 129 21.85 -4.59 -15.51
N VAL A 130 21.54 -3.39 -15.03
CA VAL A 130 20.27 -2.70 -15.31
C VAL A 130 20.57 -1.55 -16.26
N PRO A 131 20.20 -1.63 -17.55
CA PRO A 131 20.27 -0.51 -18.44
C PRO A 131 19.48 0.69 -17.89
N PRO A 132 19.91 1.93 -18.11
CA PRO A 132 19.24 3.12 -17.59
C PRO A 132 17.80 3.27 -18.11
N ASP A 133 17.52 2.72 -19.27
CA ASP A 133 16.20 2.81 -19.93
C ASP A 133 15.30 1.59 -19.66
N GLU A 134 15.73 0.63 -18.82
CA GLU A 134 14.94 -0.55 -18.52
C GLU A 134 13.77 -0.19 -17.59
N PRO A 135 12.53 -0.68 -17.89
CA PRO A 135 11.37 -0.47 -17.02
C PRO A 135 11.62 -1.02 -15.62
N ARG A 136 11.32 -0.23 -14.59
CA ARG A 136 11.51 -0.61 -13.19
C ARG A 136 10.20 -0.69 -12.46
N LEU A 137 10.14 -1.57 -11.46
CA LEU A 137 9.07 -1.62 -10.49
C LEU A 137 9.44 -0.73 -9.30
N GLU A 138 8.81 0.43 -9.19
CA GLU A 138 8.96 1.30 -8.02
C GLU A 138 7.91 0.91 -6.97
N VAL A 139 8.36 0.50 -5.80
CA VAL A 139 7.50 0.20 -4.64
C VAL A 139 7.67 1.34 -3.64
N ARG A 140 6.60 2.06 -3.36
CA ARG A 140 6.62 3.19 -2.43
C ARG A 140 5.41 3.18 -1.52
N GLY A 141 5.55 3.78 -0.35
CA GLY A 141 4.45 3.88 0.59
C GLY A 141 4.91 3.84 2.03
N PHE A 142 4.05 3.34 2.88
CA PHE A 142 4.25 3.38 4.32
C PHE A 142 3.79 2.09 4.98
N VAL A 143 4.62 1.55 5.86
CA VAL A 143 4.35 0.36 6.64
C VAL A 143 4.48 0.71 8.11
N TRP A 144 3.38 0.56 8.90
CA TRP A 144 3.38 0.92 10.32
C TRP A 144 3.95 -0.23 11.17
N MET A 145 3.14 -1.02 11.83
CA MET A 145 3.57 -2.21 12.60
C MET A 145 3.44 -3.47 11.75
N ALA A 146 4.06 -3.48 10.58
CA ALA A 146 3.91 -4.52 9.59
C ALA A 146 5.24 -4.78 8.88
N GLY A 147 5.36 -5.92 8.22
CA GLY A 147 6.48 -6.25 7.35
C GLY A 147 6.12 -6.12 5.88
N LEU A 148 7.06 -5.63 5.07
CA LEU A 148 7.05 -5.78 3.63
C LEU A 148 8.22 -6.67 3.23
N ASP A 149 7.93 -7.71 2.45
CA ASP A 149 8.92 -8.59 1.85
C ASP A 149 8.73 -8.62 0.34
N ILE A 150 9.80 -8.30 -0.39
CA ILE A 150 9.85 -8.40 -1.86
C ILE A 150 10.75 -9.57 -2.19
N LYS A 151 10.25 -10.54 -2.94
CA LYS A 151 11.00 -11.77 -3.27
C LYS A 151 10.68 -12.31 -4.66
N ASN A 152 11.51 -13.23 -5.13
CA ASN A 152 11.30 -13.98 -6.37
C ASN A 152 10.46 -15.24 -6.13
#